data_4bdab55c41b548337edd3103c1e4e2b6
#
_entry.id   4bdab55c41b548337edd3103c1e4e2b6
#
_cell.length_a   1.000
_cell.length_b   1.000
_cell.length_c   1.000
_cell.angle_alpha   90.00
_cell.angle_beta   90.00
_cell.angle_gamma   90.00
#
_symmetry.space_group_name_H-M   'P 1'
#
loop_
_entity.id
_entity.type
_entity.pdbx_description
1 polymer ?
#
loop_
_entity_poly.entity_id
_entity_poly.type
_entity_poly.pdbx_seq_one_letter_code
_entity_poly.pdbx_strand_id
1 'polypeptide(L)'
;MLARNTDPVSSHEAADEVVASGKQALQKLTVLNALKAYTDDHGPATSAELANFFHMDRYMVARRLPDLEKDRAVVRRGMKRCSVSGKQATAWAQIA
;
A
#
# COMPACT_ATOMS: atom_id res chain seq x y z
N MET A 1 17.69 24.83 6.44
CA MET A 1 18.12 24.30 6.22
C MET A 1 18.44 23.75 6.34
N LEU A 2 18.42 23.50 6.24
CA LEU A 2 18.92 22.87 6.28
C LEU A 2 19.83 22.83 6.09
N ALA A 3 20.32 22.71 5.98
CA ALA A 3 21.21 22.80 5.74
C ALA A 3 21.92 23.07 4.98
N ARG A 4 22.28 23.56 4.88
CA ARG A 4 22.90 23.89 4.40
C ARG A 4 23.82 23.89 4.15
N ASN A 5 24.35 23.75 4.04
CA ASN A 5 25.25 23.85 3.58
C ASN A 5 26.42 23.33 3.53
N THR A 6 26.55 22.67 3.78
CA THR A 6 27.87 22.36 3.75
C THR A 6 28.20 21.18 2.97
N ASP A 7 28.18 19.97 3.12
CA ASP A 7 28.35 18.91 2.15
C ASP A 7 27.03 18.61 1.48
N PRO A 8 26.68 19.32 0.45
CA PRO A 8 25.39 19.20 -0.17
C PRO A 8 25.08 17.83 -0.72
N VAL A 9 26.11 17.10 -1.19
CA VAL A 9 25.90 15.80 -1.79
C VAL A 9 25.41 14.79 -0.76
N SER A 10 26.08 14.69 0.38
CA SER A 10 25.64 13.83 1.45
C SER A 10 24.28 14.19 1.96
N SER A 11 24.03 15.48 2.10
CA SER A 11 22.74 15.96 2.57
C SER A 11 21.62 15.57 1.62
N HIS A 12 21.89 15.65 0.33
CA HIS A 12 20.91 15.25 -0.68
C HIS A 12 20.56 13.79 -0.58
N GLU A 13 21.55 12.94 -0.46
CA GLU A 13 21.32 11.51 -0.36
C GLU A 13 20.49 11.15 0.86
N ALA A 14 20.80 11.74 1.99
CA ALA A 14 20.07 11.50 3.22
C ALA A 14 18.63 12.00 3.10
N ALA A 15 18.43 13.16 2.50
CA ALA A 15 17.10 13.71 2.31
C ALA A 15 16.25 12.85 1.38
N ASP A 16 16.85 12.35 0.31
CA ASP A 16 16.15 11.49 -0.63
C ASP A 16 15.71 10.19 0.03
N GLU A 17 16.54 9.59 0.85
CA GLU A 17 16.18 8.37 1.57
C GLU A 17 15.02 8.62 2.53
N VAL A 18 15.06 9.70 3.26
CA VAL A 18 13.99 10.04 4.20
C VAL A 18 12.67 10.27 3.46
N VAL A 19 12.72 10.99 2.35
CA VAL A 19 11.52 11.24 1.54
C VAL A 19 10.97 9.93 0.98
N ALA A 20 11.82 9.06 0.46
CA ALA A 20 11.38 7.78 -0.09
C ALA A 20 10.75 6.90 0.99
N SER A 21 11.37 6.82 2.17
CA SER A 21 10.81 6.06 3.29
C SER A 21 9.47 6.63 3.75
N GLY A 22 9.38 7.94 3.86
CA GLY A 22 8.15 8.60 4.25
C GLY A 22 7.03 8.37 3.26
N LYS A 23 7.36 8.39 1.97
CA LYS A 23 6.39 8.12 0.92
C LYS A 23 5.85 6.69 1.00
N GLN A 24 6.73 5.72 1.21
CA GLN A 24 6.30 4.33 1.36
C GLN A 24 5.41 4.13 2.58
N ALA A 25 5.77 4.74 3.69
CA ALA A 25 4.97 4.65 4.91
C ALA A 25 3.58 5.25 4.71
N LEU A 26 3.51 6.38 4.01
CA LEU A 26 2.23 7.01 3.71
C LEU A 26 1.39 6.14 2.76
N GLN A 27 2.01 5.55 1.75
CA GLN A 27 1.32 4.64 0.85
C GLN A 27 0.78 3.41 1.59
N LYS A 28 1.56 2.82 2.48
CA LYS A 28 1.11 1.70 3.30
C LYS A 28 -0.11 2.07 4.12
N LEU A 29 -0.07 3.22 4.77
CA LEU A 29 -1.19 3.68 5.58
C LEU A 29 -2.44 3.92 4.72
N THR A 30 -2.26 4.53 3.57
CA THR A 30 -3.36 4.77 2.63
C THR A 30 -4.01 3.46 2.19
N VAL A 31 -3.21 2.48 1.81
CA VAL A 31 -3.70 1.18 1.37
C VAL A 31 -4.38 0.45 2.52
N LEU A 32 -3.80 0.48 3.72
CA LEU A 32 -4.38 -0.17 4.89
C LEU A 32 -5.74 0.44 5.25
N ASN A 33 -5.85 1.75 5.26
CA ASN A 33 -7.10 2.43 5.56
C ASN A 33 -8.17 2.12 4.50
N ALA A 34 -7.77 2.10 3.23
CA ALA A 34 -8.67 1.73 2.13
C ALA A 34 -9.16 0.29 2.29
N LEU A 35 -8.26 -0.63 2.65
CA LEU A 35 -8.63 -2.02 2.84
C LEU A 35 -9.60 -2.17 4.01
N LYS A 36 -9.39 -1.47 5.11
CA LYS A 36 -10.31 -1.49 6.24
C LYS A 36 -11.71 -1.04 5.83
N ALA A 37 -11.78 0.08 5.12
CA ALA A 37 -13.06 0.62 4.67
C ALA A 37 -13.77 -0.34 3.72
N TYR A 38 -13.04 -0.94 2.79
CA TYR A 38 -13.61 -1.88 1.83
C TYR A 38 -14.09 -3.15 2.52
N THR A 39 -13.29 -3.74 3.39
CA THR A 39 -13.61 -5.03 4.02
C THR A 39 -14.78 -4.91 4.99
N ASP A 40 -15.01 -3.74 5.57
CA ASP A 40 -16.16 -3.53 6.44
C ASP A 40 -17.48 -3.71 5.68
N ASP A 41 -17.51 -3.33 4.41
CA ASP A 41 -18.74 -3.38 3.60
C ASP A 41 -18.78 -4.59 2.66
N HIS A 42 -17.63 -5.03 2.17
CA HIS A 42 -17.57 -5.99 1.06
C HIS A 42 -16.79 -7.26 1.35
N GLY A 43 -16.10 -7.33 2.49
CA GLY A 43 -15.23 -8.45 2.81
C GLY A 43 -13.88 -8.35 2.11
N PRO A 44 -13.14 -9.47 2.01
CA PRO A 44 -11.79 -9.43 1.43
C PRO A 44 -11.77 -8.85 0.02
N ALA A 45 -10.70 -8.12 -0.29
CA ALA A 45 -10.56 -7.40 -1.55
C ALA A 45 -9.31 -7.87 -2.30
N THR A 46 -9.39 -7.89 -3.64
CA THR A 46 -8.18 -8.00 -4.46
C THR A 46 -7.55 -6.62 -4.60
N SER A 47 -6.26 -6.59 -4.99
CA SER A 47 -5.58 -5.31 -5.19
C SER A 47 -6.27 -4.46 -6.25
N ALA A 48 -6.76 -5.08 -7.32
CA ALA A 48 -7.46 -4.37 -8.39
C ALA A 48 -8.80 -3.80 -7.92
N GLU A 49 -9.53 -4.55 -7.12
CA GLU A 49 -10.79 -4.06 -6.56
C GLU A 49 -10.56 -2.85 -5.66
N LEU A 50 -9.55 -2.93 -4.81
CA LEU A 50 -9.22 -1.86 -3.89
C LEU A 50 -8.80 -0.60 -4.64
N ALA A 51 -7.91 -0.77 -5.61
CA ALA A 51 -7.43 0.36 -6.41
C ALA A 51 -8.57 1.02 -7.20
N ASN A 52 -9.44 0.21 -7.77
CA ASN A 52 -10.56 0.73 -8.56
C ASN A 52 -11.57 1.47 -7.68
N PHE A 53 -11.89 0.91 -6.52
CA PHE A 53 -12.89 1.49 -5.63
C PHE A 53 -12.47 2.86 -5.09
N PHE A 54 -11.19 3.00 -4.77
CA PHE A 54 -10.66 4.24 -4.16
C PHE A 54 -9.84 5.09 -5.13
N HIS A 55 -9.86 4.77 -6.42
CA HIS A 55 -9.12 5.51 -7.45
C HIS A 55 -7.64 5.63 -7.15
N MET A 56 -7.04 4.50 -6.76
CA MET A 56 -5.61 4.44 -6.47
C MET A 56 -4.86 3.73 -7.60
N ASP A 57 -3.55 3.97 -7.65
CA ASP A 57 -2.67 3.28 -8.59
C ASP A 57 -2.65 1.79 -8.26
N ARG A 58 -3.09 0.98 -9.22
CA ARG A 58 -3.17 -0.47 -9.09
C ARG A 58 -1.82 -1.10 -8.73
N TYR A 59 -0.75 -0.61 -9.34
CA TYR A 59 0.59 -1.18 -9.09
C TYR A 59 1.09 -0.82 -7.71
N MET A 60 0.79 0.37 -7.25
CA MET A 60 1.14 0.80 -5.89
C MET A 60 0.41 -0.06 -4.86
N VAL A 61 -0.88 -0.28 -5.03
CA VAL A 61 -1.67 -1.10 -4.12
C VAL A 61 -1.13 -2.53 -4.09
N ALA A 62 -0.88 -3.11 -5.26
CA ALA A 62 -0.35 -4.47 -5.37
C ALA A 62 1.01 -4.62 -4.71
N ARG A 63 1.82 -3.56 -4.71
CA ARG A 63 3.14 -3.57 -4.09
C ARG A 63 3.07 -3.39 -2.58
N ARG A 64 2.16 -2.54 -2.11
CA ARG A 64 2.09 -2.26 -0.67
C ARG A 64 1.41 -3.37 0.13
N LEU A 65 0.51 -4.15 -0.47
CA LEU A 65 -0.17 -5.22 0.24
C LEU A 65 0.78 -6.29 0.79
N PRO A 66 1.75 -6.82 0.00
CA PRO A 66 2.73 -7.75 0.56
C PRO A 66 3.59 -7.12 1.66
N ASP A 67 3.91 -5.83 1.54
CA ASP A 67 4.65 -5.13 2.58
C ASP A 67 3.85 -5.07 3.89
N LEU A 68 2.56 -4.80 3.78
CA LEU A 68 1.66 -4.79 4.94
C LEU A 68 1.49 -6.19 5.53
N GLU A 69 1.56 -7.22 4.70
CA GLU A 69 1.53 -8.60 5.19
C GLU A 69 2.77 -8.89 6.04
N LYS A 70 3.94 -8.45 5.61
CA LYS A 70 5.16 -8.57 6.38
C LYS A 70 5.07 -7.83 7.71
N ASP A 71 4.40 -6.71 7.71
CA ASP A 71 4.18 -5.92 8.92
C ASP A 71 3.06 -6.50 9.80
N ARG A 72 2.44 -7.58 9.35
CA ARG A 72 1.32 -8.24 10.04
C ARG A 72 0.10 -7.36 10.21
N ALA A 73 -0.08 -6.44 9.28
CA ALA A 73 -1.25 -5.56 9.27
C ALA A 73 -2.38 -6.14 8.43
N VAL A 74 -2.05 -6.95 7.41
CA VAL A 74 -3.03 -7.59 6.55
C VAL A 74 -2.68 -9.07 6.39
N VAL A 75 -3.66 -9.85 5.92
CA VAL A 75 -3.51 -11.28 5.72
C VAL A 75 -4.18 -11.68 4.40
N ARG A 76 -3.63 -12.71 3.76
CA ARG A 76 -4.24 -13.28 2.56
C ARG A 76 -5.39 -14.19 2.98
N ARG A 77 -6.53 -14.01 2.34
CA ARG A 77 -7.73 -14.80 2.61
C ARG A 77 -8.05 -15.76 1.45
N GLY A 78 -7.03 -16.31 0.81
CA GLY A 78 -7.20 -17.21 -0.31
C GLY A 78 -7.41 -16.46 -1.60
N MET A 79 -8.04 -17.12 -2.56
CA MET A 79 -8.27 -16.57 -3.89
C MET A 79 -9.75 -16.29 -4.06
N LYS A 80 -10.06 -15.24 -4.83
CA LYS A 80 -11.44 -14.93 -5.19
C LYS A 80 -11.45 -14.41 -6.62
N ARG A 81 -12.62 -14.43 -7.24
CA ARG A 81 -12.78 -13.84 -8.54
C ARG A 81 -12.84 -12.32 -8.38
N CYS A 82 -11.92 -11.63 -9.01
CA CYS A 82 -11.85 -10.18 -8.95
C CYS A 82 -13.00 -9.59 -9.76
N SER A 83 -13.78 -8.68 -9.15
CA SER A 83 -14.89 -8.07 -9.83
C SER A 83 -14.47 -7.09 -10.93
N VAL A 84 -13.22 -6.62 -10.87
CA VAL A 84 -12.68 -5.67 -11.86
C VAL A 84 -12.10 -6.39 -13.05
N SER A 85 -11.23 -7.39 -12.81
CA SER A 85 -10.55 -8.11 -13.89
C SER A 85 -11.28 -9.35 -14.38
N GLY A 86 -12.16 -9.89 -13.56
CA GLY A 86 -12.86 -11.14 -13.85
C GLY A 86 -12.01 -12.38 -13.68
N LYS A 87 -10.78 -12.24 -13.20
CA LYS A 87 -9.85 -13.36 -13.01
C LYS A 87 -9.65 -13.65 -11.54
N GLN A 88 -9.18 -14.87 -11.25
CA GLN A 88 -8.83 -15.25 -9.88
C GLN A 88 -7.64 -14.43 -9.41
N ALA A 89 -7.72 -13.91 -8.20
CA ALA A 89 -6.64 -13.13 -7.60
C ALA A 89 -6.68 -13.30 -6.10
N THR A 90 -5.56 -12.99 -5.45
CA THR A 90 -5.45 -13.06 -4.01
C THR A 90 -6.40 -12.06 -3.35
N ALA A 91 -7.16 -12.54 -2.40
CA ALA A 91 -8.02 -11.69 -1.58
C ALA A 91 -7.28 -11.31 -0.30
N TRP A 92 -7.39 -10.05 0.08
CA TRP A 92 -6.70 -9.49 1.23
C TRP A 92 -7.70 -8.96 2.25
N ALA A 93 -7.36 -9.07 3.52
CA ALA A 93 -8.17 -8.50 4.60
C ALA A 93 -7.24 -7.99 5.70
N GLN A 94 -7.73 -7.04 6.47
CA GLN A 94 -6.97 -6.55 7.61
C GLN A 94 -6.95 -7.63 8.71
N ILE A 95 -5.90 -7.60 9.51
CA ILE A 95 -5.84 -8.42 10.71
C ILE A 95 -6.61 -7.66 11.80
N ALA A 96 -7.58 -8.33 12.37
CA ALA A 96 -8.43 -7.71 13.39
C ALA A 96 -7.67 -7.50 14.71
#